data_097f3999712623ba2954a430067b38d5
#
_entry.id   097f3999712623ba2954a430067b38d5
#
_cell.length_a   1.000
_cell.length_b   1.000
_cell.length_c   1.000
_cell.angle_alpha   90.00
_cell.angle_beta   90.00
_cell.angle_gamma   90.00
#
_symmetry.space_group_name_H-M   'P 1'
#
loop_
_entity.id
_entity.type
_entity.pdbx_description
1 polymer ?
#
loop_
_entity_poly.entity_id
_entity_poly.type
_entity_poly.pdbx_seq_one_letter_code
_entity_poly.pdbx_strand_id
1 'polypeptide(L)'
;MTKKFIYQVVLAGAMAWGLASCTKDLDRTPITEATSASVYKDFANYKAILAKLYGGFSVTGQVGPTGSPDISGIDEGTSSYIRGYFQMQELPTDEAVIGWNDGTLQDFHQMDWTADDNFINAMFSRLFYQIAQCNEFIRQTADDKLSSNGIAEKDLETARTFRAEARFLRALTYYHAMDLFGNVPFVTDSNQVAFYFPDQISRADLFAYIERELKDIETQMADARANEYGRADKACVWALLAKMYLNAEVYTGTDRYTDAITYSSKVITSGYTLAGSYANMFKADNGSTSRSEFLLAASFDGVRTQTYGGTTYLVHAAVGGSMNAAEFGVNSGWGGLRTTSAFVNLFSDISGATDKRAMFYTSGQNREIADLGTFTEGYAITKWSNKTSGGADGSNSTFVDTDYPLMRLAEMHLTYAEAVLRGGTGGSTTTALDYINALRERAYGNTSGNITAAELNLKFILEERGRELYWEGHRRTDLIRYGLFTGSTYVWPFKGGVAAGTAVADFRTIYPIPTSALVANPNLKQNEDY
;
A
#
# COMPACT_ATOMS: atom_id res chain seq x y z
N MET A 1 43.03 -50.56 -49.88
CA MET A 1 42.09 -49.79 -49.07
C MET A 1 41.05 -49.13 -49.94
N THR A 2 39.78 -49.55 -49.82
CA THR A 2 38.72 -49.10 -50.76
C THR A 2 38.27 -47.68 -50.45
N LYS A 3 37.98 -46.91 -51.48
CA LYS A 3 37.50 -45.49 -51.39
C LYS A 3 36.37 -45.33 -50.32
N LYS A 4 35.58 -46.36 -50.06
CA LYS A 4 34.52 -46.36 -48.98
C LYS A 4 35.08 -46.22 -47.55
N PHE A 5 36.25 -46.79 -47.27
CA PHE A 5 36.89 -46.71 -45.94
C PHE A 5 37.42 -45.29 -45.63
N ILE A 6 37.92 -44.60 -46.66
CA ILE A 6 38.43 -43.22 -46.54
C ILE A 6 37.24 -42.25 -46.27
N TYR A 7 36.10 -42.44 -46.95
CA TYR A 7 34.89 -41.63 -46.68
C TYR A 7 34.30 -41.83 -45.28
N GLN A 8 34.33 -43.05 -44.75
CA GLN A 8 33.86 -43.34 -43.39
C GLN A 8 34.77 -42.72 -42.32
N VAL A 9 36.09 -42.72 -42.52
CA VAL A 9 37.07 -42.11 -41.59
C VAL A 9 36.99 -40.58 -41.64
N VAL A 10 36.78 -39.98 -42.82
CA VAL A 10 36.60 -38.53 -42.96
C VAL A 10 35.26 -38.07 -42.37
N LEU A 11 34.19 -38.85 -42.52
CA LEU A 11 32.88 -38.53 -41.92
C LEU A 11 32.89 -38.66 -40.39
N ALA A 12 33.59 -39.67 -39.84
CA ALA A 12 33.77 -39.84 -38.39
C ALA A 12 34.64 -38.72 -37.77
N GLY A 13 35.68 -38.27 -38.50
CA GLY A 13 36.53 -37.14 -38.10
C GLY A 13 35.78 -35.81 -38.11
N ALA A 14 34.92 -35.57 -39.11
CA ALA A 14 34.08 -34.37 -39.19
C ALA A 14 32.98 -34.33 -38.08
N MET A 15 32.42 -35.50 -37.71
CA MET A 15 31.47 -35.56 -36.55
C MET A 15 32.15 -35.37 -35.19
N ALA A 16 33.41 -35.78 -35.03
CA ALA A 16 34.15 -35.56 -33.77
C ALA A 16 34.56 -34.09 -33.55
N TRP A 17 34.69 -33.29 -34.61
CA TRP A 17 34.98 -31.86 -34.50
C TRP A 17 33.72 -31.01 -34.30
N GLY A 18 32.52 -31.52 -34.60
CA GLY A 18 31.26 -30.85 -34.37
C GLY A 18 30.77 -30.88 -32.90
N LEU A 19 31.41 -31.73 -32.04
CA LEU A 19 31.04 -31.84 -30.62
C LEU A 19 31.89 -30.99 -29.69
N ALA A 20 32.88 -30.25 -30.18
CA ALA A 20 33.57 -29.20 -29.44
C ALA A 20 32.82 -27.87 -29.60
N SER A 21 31.51 -27.89 -29.34
CA SER A 21 30.71 -26.68 -29.21
C SER A 21 31.16 -25.96 -27.95
N CYS A 22 31.59 -24.73 -28.11
CA CYS A 22 32.07 -23.84 -27.06
C CYS A 22 30.99 -23.67 -25.97
N THR A 23 30.98 -24.49 -24.94
CA THR A 23 30.19 -24.28 -23.71
C THR A 23 30.70 -23.07 -22.94
N LYS A 24 31.91 -22.59 -23.23
CA LYS A 24 32.51 -21.39 -22.60
C LYS A 24 31.82 -20.07 -22.92
N ASP A 25 31.07 -19.99 -24.03
CA ASP A 25 30.36 -18.76 -24.39
C ASP A 25 28.95 -18.66 -23.77
N LEU A 26 28.44 -19.76 -23.18
CA LEU A 26 27.18 -19.78 -22.44
C LEU A 26 27.31 -19.23 -21.01
N ASP A 27 28.54 -19.20 -20.46
CA ASP A 27 28.82 -18.69 -19.10
C ASP A 27 29.44 -17.29 -19.10
N ARG A 28 29.31 -16.52 -20.19
CA ARG A 28 29.77 -15.14 -20.21
C ARG A 28 28.86 -14.28 -19.35
N THR A 29 29.40 -13.86 -18.21
CA THR A 29 28.80 -12.73 -17.47
C THR A 29 28.84 -11.49 -18.37
N PRO A 30 27.76 -10.72 -18.50
CA PRO A 30 27.73 -9.47 -19.25
C PRO A 30 28.89 -8.56 -18.78
N ILE A 31 29.78 -8.16 -19.69
CA ILE A 31 30.93 -7.31 -19.32
C ILE A 31 30.51 -5.86 -19.08
N THR A 32 29.31 -5.48 -19.54
CA THR A 32 28.79 -4.11 -19.52
C THR A 32 27.59 -3.93 -18.61
N GLU A 33 27.02 -5.01 -18.04
CA GLU A 33 25.88 -4.92 -17.13
C GLU A 33 26.28 -5.30 -15.70
N ALA A 34 25.82 -4.50 -14.73
CA ALA A 34 26.00 -4.79 -13.33
C ALA A 34 25.17 -6.05 -12.97
N THR A 35 25.84 -7.13 -12.57
CA THR A 35 25.18 -8.34 -12.05
C THR A 35 24.96 -8.22 -10.56
N SER A 36 23.96 -8.93 -9.99
CA SER A 36 23.79 -9.02 -8.53
C SER A 36 25.12 -9.36 -7.84
N ALA A 37 25.88 -10.31 -8.37
CA ALA A 37 27.18 -10.71 -7.84
C ALA A 37 28.24 -9.59 -7.81
N SER A 38 28.18 -8.62 -8.73
CA SER A 38 29.12 -7.48 -8.74
C SER A 38 28.64 -6.32 -7.86
N VAL A 39 27.34 -6.07 -7.83
CA VAL A 39 26.72 -4.94 -7.10
C VAL A 39 26.82 -5.14 -5.59
N TYR A 40 26.60 -6.35 -5.08
CA TYR A 40 26.66 -6.66 -3.64
C TYR A 40 28.09 -6.84 -3.07
N LYS A 41 29.15 -6.70 -3.88
CA LYS A 41 30.53 -6.66 -3.39
C LYS A 41 30.91 -5.33 -2.73
N ASP A 42 30.24 -4.24 -3.11
CA ASP A 42 30.49 -2.92 -2.53
C ASP A 42 29.35 -2.55 -1.59
N PHE A 43 29.67 -2.40 -0.28
CA PHE A 43 28.69 -2.03 0.74
C PHE A 43 28.02 -0.69 0.48
N ALA A 44 28.66 0.25 -0.22
CA ALA A 44 28.06 1.53 -0.59
C ALA A 44 26.78 1.37 -1.42
N ASN A 45 26.64 0.27 -2.17
CA ASN A 45 25.46 -0.01 -3.00
C ASN A 45 24.24 -0.50 -2.17
N TYR A 46 24.45 -1.04 -0.97
CA TYR A 46 23.38 -1.68 -0.20
C TYR A 46 22.23 -0.72 0.13
N LYS A 47 22.56 0.52 0.50
CA LYS A 47 21.56 1.55 0.76
C LYS A 47 20.77 1.94 -0.49
N ALA A 48 21.41 2.01 -1.66
CA ALA A 48 20.75 2.33 -2.92
C ALA A 48 19.80 1.20 -3.35
N ILE A 49 20.20 -0.07 -3.14
CA ILE A 49 19.33 -1.22 -3.43
C ILE A 49 18.15 -1.26 -2.46
N LEU A 50 18.39 -1.02 -1.16
CA LEU A 50 17.30 -0.88 -0.17
C LEU A 50 16.34 0.25 -0.55
N ALA A 51 16.86 1.41 -1.00
CA ALA A 51 16.03 2.52 -1.45
C ALA A 51 15.12 2.13 -2.63
N LYS A 52 15.55 1.21 -3.52
CA LYS A 52 14.69 0.67 -4.58
C LYS A 52 13.49 -0.10 -4.01
N LEU A 53 13.65 -0.83 -2.89
CA LEU A 53 12.53 -1.53 -2.23
C LEU A 53 11.48 -0.55 -1.71
N TYR A 54 11.90 0.58 -1.13
CA TYR A 54 10.97 1.66 -0.74
C TYR A 54 10.35 2.33 -1.96
N GLY A 55 11.15 2.57 -3.00
CA GLY A 55 10.70 3.16 -4.27
C GLY A 55 9.62 2.35 -4.98
N GLY A 56 9.55 1.02 -4.73
CA GLY A 56 8.51 0.15 -5.27
C GLY A 56 7.08 0.53 -4.84
N PHE A 57 6.92 1.28 -3.75
CA PHE A 57 5.62 1.85 -3.35
C PHE A 57 5.28 3.13 -4.13
N SER A 58 6.27 3.85 -4.64
CA SER A 58 6.06 5.14 -5.29
C SER A 58 6.06 5.06 -6.82
N VAL A 59 7.00 4.31 -7.41
CA VAL A 59 7.22 4.28 -8.86
C VAL A 59 6.99 2.90 -9.47
N THR A 60 6.78 2.85 -10.78
CA THR A 60 6.49 1.63 -11.56
C THR A 60 7.66 1.17 -12.43
N GLY A 61 8.78 1.90 -12.41
CA GLY A 61 9.99 1.59 -13.15
C GLY A 61 11.12 2.55 -12.81
N GLN A 62 12.30 2.32 -13.41
CA GLN A 62 13.50 3.13 -13.16
C GLN A 62 13.57 4.37 -14.06
N VAL A 63 12.88 4.33 -15.19
CA VAL A 63 12.82 5.41 -16.17
C VAL A 63 11.37 5.83 -16.29
N GLY A 64 10.97 6.74 -15.42
CA GLY A 64 9.58 7.16 -15.36
C GLY A 64 9.25 8.29 -16.30
N PRO A 65 7.97 8.68 -16.38
CA PRO A 65 6.78 8.08 -15.77
C PRO A 65 6.15 6.97 -16.63
N THR A 66 6.61 6.76 -17.87
CA THR A 66 6.05 5.82 -18.87
C THR A 66 7.16 5.22 -19.76
N GLY A 67 8.36 5.04 -19.24
CA GLY A 67 9.51 4.69 -20.08
C GLY A 67 9.88 3.20 -20.07
N SER A 68 9.99 2.60 -18.91
CA SER A 68 10.49 1.23 -18.75
C SER A 68 9.85 0.60 -17.52
N PRO A 69 8.69 -0.05 -17.66
CA PRO A 69 7.99 -0.66 -16.53
C PRO A 69 8.81 -1.78 -15.90
N ASP A 70 8.74 -1.90 -14.58
CA ASP A 70 9.33 -3.02 -13.85
C ASP A 70 8.63 -4.35 -14.14
N ILE A 71 7.36 -4.31 -14.54
CA ILE A 71 6.51 -5.47 -14.80
C ILE A 71 5.99 -5.39 -16.23
N SER A 72 6.41 -6.34 -17.07
CA SER A 72 5.97 -6.42 -18.45
C SER A 72 4.50 -6.81 -18.57
N GLY A 73 3.79 -6.22 -19.55
CA GLY A 73 2.40 -6.54 -19.85
C GLY A 73 1.37 -5.82 -18.97
N ILE A 74 1.81 -4.93 -18.09
CA ILE A 74 0.93 -4.10 -17.26
C ILE A 74 1.19 -2.63 -17.60
N ASP A 75 0.11 -1.83 -17.73
CA ASP A 75 0.24 -0.39 -17.95
C ASP A 75 0.91 0.30 -16.76
N GLU A 76 2.02 0.97 -16.97
CA GLU A 76 2.80 1.60 -15.92
C GLU A 76 2.14 2.86 -15.32
N GLY A 77 1.32 3.56 -16.09
CA GLY A 77 0.60 4.74 -15.62
C GLY A 77 -0.51 4.40 -14.62
N THR A 78 -1.13 3.23 -14.75
CA THR A 78 -2.28 2.81 -13.92
C THR A 78 -1.91 1.79 -12.84
N SER A 79 -0.74 1.16 -12.90
CA SER A 79 -0.37 0.00 -12.08
C SER A 79 0.61 0.33 -10.93
N SER A 80 0.72 1.59 -10.49
CA SER A 80 1.54 1.90 -9.32
C SER A 80 0.93 1.31 -8.05
N TYR A 81 1.79 0.96 -7.09
CA TYR A 81 1.37 0.31 -5.85
C TYR A 81 0.28 1.09 -5.11
N ILE A 82 0.52 2.38 -4.84
CA ILE A 82 -0.42 3.22 -4.08
C ILE A 82 -1.72 3.46 -4.85
N ARG A 83 -1.68 3.63 -6.19
CA ARG A 83 -2.90 3.78 -6.99
C ARG A 83 -3.75 2.51 -6.96
N GLY A 84 -3.14 1.34 -7.18
CA GLY A 84 -3.84 0.06 -7.12
C GLY A 84 -4.41 -0.21 -5.71
N TYR A 85 -3.61 0.06 -4.67
CA TYR A 85 -4.05 -0.08 -3.28
C TYR A 85 -5.23 0.83 -2.94
N PHE A 86 -5.16 2.12 -3.32
CA PHE A 86 -6.27 3.06 -3.17
C PHE A 86 -7.53 2.58 -3.90
N GLN A 87 -7.39 2.16 -5.16
CA GLN A 87 -8.54 1.68 -5.95
C GLN A 87 -9.25 0.49 -5.27
N MET A 88 -8.48 -0.44 -4.72
CA MET A 88 -9.04 -1.63 -4.07
C MET A 88 -9.54 -1.37 -2.63
N GLN A 89 -9.05 -0.34 -1.94
CA GLN A 89 -9.45 -0.05 -0.56
C GLN A 89 -10.52 1.03 -0.43
N GLU A 90 -10.62 1.95 -1.41
CA GLU A 90 -11.49 3.12 -1.29
C GLU A 90 -12.65 3.12 -2.30
N LEU A 91 -12.41 2.75 -3.57
CA LEU A 91 -13.47 2.78 -4.58
C LEU A 91 -14.66 1.84 -4.27
N PRO A 92 -14.48 0.64 -3.65
CA PRO A 92 -15.60 -0.21 -3.29
C PRO A 92 -16.29 0.21 -1.99
N THR A 93 -16.19 1.50 -1.58
CA THR A 93 -16.70 1.99 -0.29
C THR A 93 -17.54 3.25 -0.45
N ASP A 94 -18.04 3.77 0.66
CA ASP A 94 -18.78 5.02 0.73
C ASP A 94 -17.89 6.26 0.48
N GLU A 95 -16.55 6.13 0.58
CA GLU A 95 -15.61 7.24 0.50
C GLU A 95 -15.34 7.73 -0.92
N ALA A 96 -15.40 6.86 -1.92
CA ALA A 96 -15.01 7.23 -3.28
C ALA A 96 -15.82 6.55 -4.39
N VAL A 97 -16.03 7.28 -5.47
CA VAL A 97 -16.48 6.76 -6.77
C VAL A 97 -15.59 7.30 -7.88
N ILE A 98 -15.51 6.58 -8.99
CA ILE A 98 -14.75 6.98 -10.17
C ILE A 98 -15.69 7.15 -11.37
N GLY A 99 -15.56 8.30 -12.08
CA GLY A 99 -16.36 8.59 -13.27
C GLY A 99 -15.76 8.05 -14.56
N TRP A 100 -14.50 7.64 -14.54
CA TRP A 100 -13.84 7.11 -15.74
C TRP A 100 -14.34 5.72 -16.11
N ASN A 101 -14.52 5.50 -17.40
CA ASN A 101 -14.94 4.20 -17.96
C ASN A 101 -13.74 3.49 -18.62
N ASP A 102 -12.63 3.33 -17.84
CA ASP A 102 -11.42 2.68 -18.31
C ASP A 102 -11.45 1.19 -17.95
N GLY A 103 -11.69 0.35 -18.93
CA GLY A 103 -11.73 -1.10 -18.74
C GLY A 103 -12.70 -1.51 -17.63
N THR A 104 -12.20 -2.20 -16.61
CA THR A 104 -12.96 -2.73 -15.46
C THR A 104 -12.91 -1.81 -14.23
N LEU A 105 -12.46 -0.55 -14.36
CA LEU A 105 -12.24 0.34 -13.23
C LEU A 105 -13.51 0.62 -12.41
N GLN A 106 -14.67 0.72 -13.06
CA GLN A 106 -15.95 0.95 -12.40
C GLN A 106 -16.45 -0.28 -11.60
N ASP A 107 -15.96 -1.47 -11.90
CA ASP A 107 -16.32 -2.70 -11.19
C ASP A 107 -16.00 -2.59 -9.69
N PHE A 108 -15.01 -1.74 -9.29
CA PHE A 108 -14.71 -1.52 -7.88
C PHE A 108 -15.87 -0.90 -7.10
N HIS A 109 -16.45 0.20 -7.56
CA HIS A 109 -17.58 0.81 -6.83
C HIS A 109 -18.90 0.06 -7.12
N GLN A 110 -18.99 -0.68 -8.23
CA GLN A 110 -20.11 -1.57 -8.53
C GLN A 110 -20.02 -2.89 -7.74
N MET A 111 -18.82 -3.24 -7.25
CA MET A 111 -18.53 -4.47 -6.51
C MET A 111 -18.90 -5.74 -7.31
N ASP A 112 -18.68 -5.72 -8.63
CA ASP A 112 -18.99 -6.82 -9.55
C ASP A 112 -17.77 -7.37 -10.32
N TRP A 113 -16.55 -7.02 -9.87
CA TRP A 113 -15.27 -7.48 -10.41
C TRP A 113 -15.21 -9.00 -10.60
N THR A 114 -14.36 -9.45 -11.52
CA THR A 114 -14.11 -10.85 -11.83
C THR A 114 -12.62 -11.18 -11.72
N ALA A 115 -12.26 -12.46 -11.88
CA ALA A 115 -10.86 -12.91 -11.90
C ALA A 115 -10.06 -12.40 -13.12
N ASP A 116 -10.73 -11.87 -14.14
CA ASP A 116 -10.13 -11.31 -15.35
C ASP A 116 -9.93 -9.78 -15.27
N ASP A 117 -10.22 -9.17 -14.12
CA ASP A 117 -10.07 -7.74 -13.91
C ASP A 117 -8.61 -7.30 -14.03
N ASN A 118 -8.35 -6.32 -14.91
CA ASN A 118 -7.01 -5.83 -15.22
C ASN A 118 -6.33 -5.12 -14.06
N PHE A 119 -7.08 -4.36 -13.25
CA PHE A 119 -6.54 -3.60 -12.12
C PHE A 119 -6.25 -4.51 -10.93
N ILE A 120 -7.09 -5.54 -10.71
CA ILE A 120 -6.84 -6.60 -9.71
C ILE A 120 -5.59 -7.38 -10.10
N ASN A 121 -5.45 -7.78 -11.37
CA ASN A 121 -4.26 -8.45 -11.88
C ASN A 121 -3.00 -7.57 -11.74
N ALA A 122 -3.12 -6.28 -12.02
CA ALA A 122 -2.01 -5.33 -11.89
C ALA A 122 -1.54 -5.23 -10.43
N MET A 123 -2.47 -5.06 -9.48
CA MET A 123 -2.12 -4.99 -8.05
C MET A 123 -1.54 -6.30 -7.53
N PHE A 124 -2.12 -7.44 -7.90
CA PHE A 124 -1.59 -8.76 -7.55
C PHE A 124 -0.14 -8.91 -8.04
N SER A 125 0.12 -8.61 -9.29
CA SER A 125 1.46 -8.65 -9.88
C SER A 125 2.43 -7.70 -9.17
N ARG A 126 1.98 -6.49 -8.81
CA ARG A 126 2.80 -5.50 -8.09
C ARG A 126 3.19 -5.99 -6.69
N LEU A 127 2.27 -6.63 -5.97
CA LEU A 127 2.55 -7.21 -4.65
C LEU A 127 3.63 -8.30 -4.74
N PHE A 128 3.50 -9.25 -5.68
CA PHE A 128 4.46 -10.36 -5.78
C PHE A 128 5.81 -9.92 -6.38
N TYR A 129 5.83 -8.91 -7.23
CA TYR A 129 7.07 -8.27 -7.64
C TYR A 129 7.81 -7.65 -6.44
N GLN A 130 7.13 -6.89 -5.59
CA GLN A 130 7.71 -6.29 -4.39
C GLN A 130 8.24 -7.35 -3.42
N ILE A 131 7.50 -8.43 -3.19
CA ILE A 131 7.93 -9.56 -2.36
C ILE A 131 9.20 -10.20 -2.95
N ALA A 132 9.26 -10.41 -4.27
CA ALA A 132 10.42 -10.99 -4.92
C ALA A 132 11.68 -10.10 -4.77
N GLN A 133 11.54 -8.79 -4.92
CA GLN A 133 12.65 -7.84 -4.70
C GLN A 133 13.14 -7.87 -3.25
N CYS A 134 12.24 -7.91 -2.27
CA CYS A 134 12.60 -8.05 -0.86
C CYS A 134 13.32 -9.38 -0.59
N ASN A 135 12.82 -10.49 -1.14
CA ASN A 135 13.44 -11.81 -0.99
C ASN A 135 14.87 -11.84 -1.53
N GLU A 136 15.11 -11.22 -2.70
CA GLU A 136 16.46 -11.16 -3.26
C GLU A 136 17.40 -10.33 -2.38
N PHE A 137 16.98 -9.16 -1.91
CA PHE A 137 17.77 -8.36 -1.00
C PHE A 137 18.10 -9.10 0.31
N ILE A 138 17.12 -9.76 0.92
CA ILE A 138 17.30 -10.55 2.15
C ILE A 138 18.31 -11.68 1.93
N ARG A 139 18.21 -12.39 0.79
CA ARG A 139 19.14 -13.47 0.42
C ARG A 139 20.57 -12.95 0.24
N GLN A 140 20.75 -11.82 -0.44
CA GLN A 140 22.05 -11.23 -0.69
C GLN A 140 22.68 -10.57 0.55
N THR A 141 21.88 -10.29 1.57
CA THR A 141 22.32 -9.73 2.86
C THR A 141 22.41 -10.79 3.98
N ALA A 142 22.24 -12.08 3.68
CA ALA A 142 22.47 -13.16 4.63
C ALA A 142 23.93 -13.16 5.11
N ASP A 143 24.19 -13.59 6.34
CA ASP A 143 25.52 -13.45 6.98
C ASP A 143 26.63 -14.19 6.21
N ASP A 144 26.33 -15.35 5.64
CA ASP A 144 27.23 -16.10 4.76
C ASP A 144 27.56 -15.32 3.46
N LYS A 145 26.57 -14.63 2.90
CA LYS A 145 26.75 -13.77 1.72
C LYS A 145 27.55 -12.52 2.04
N LEU A 146 27.27 -11.85 3.17
CA LEU A 146 28.07 -10.71 3.63
C LEU A 146 29.55 -11.09 3.78
N SER A 147 29.80 -12.26 4.41
CA SER A 147 31.15 -12.80 4.58
C SER A 147 31.80 -13.13 3.22
N SER A 148 31.10 -13.84 2.32
CA SER A 148 31.64 -14.21 1.01
C SER A 148 31.90 -13.02 0.08
N ASN A 149 31.13 -11.94 0.24
CA ASN A 149 31.32 -10.68 -0.48
C ASN A 149 32.44 -9.81 0.12
N GLY A 150 33.02 -10.20 1.27
CA GLY A 150 34.10 -9.48 1.94
C GLY A 150 33.67 -8.19 2.63
N ILE A 151 32.39 -8.12 3.07
CA ILE A 151 31.88 -6.94 3.79
C ILE A 151 32.61 -6.80 5.11
N ALA A 152 33.09 -5.59 5.39
CA ALA A 152 33.90 -5.31 6.57
C ALA A 152 33.07 -5.43 7.88
N GLU A 153 33.70 -5.92 8.95
CA GLU A 153 33.05 -6.13 10.26
C GLU A 153 32.26 -4.91 10.76
N LYS A 154 32.82 -3.71 10.57
CA LYS A 154 32.19 -2.43 10.97
C LYS A 154 30.85 -2.15 10.24
N ASP A 155 30.61 -2.78 9.09
CA ASP A 155 29.43 -2.55 8.24
C ASP A 155 28.35 -3.65 8.44
N LEU A 156 28.68 -4.76 9.13
CA LEU A 156 27.77 -5.91 9.28
C LEU A 156 26.49 -5.56 10.04
N GLU A 157 26.58 -4.77 11.10
CA GLU A 157 25.40 -4.35 11.89
C GLU A 157 24.45 -3.51 11.03
N THR A 158 25.00 -2.57 10.27
CA THR A 158 24.20 -1.76 9.32
C THR A 158 23.56 -2.63 8.23
N ALA A 159 24.29 -3.61 7.69
CA ALA A 159 23.74 -4.55 6.72
C ALA A 159 22.58 -5.39 7.29
N ARG A 160 22.68 -5.82 8.56
CA ARG A 160 21.60 -6.55 9.26
C ARG A 160 20.38 -5.66 9.49
N THR A 161 20.57 -4.38 9.84
CA THR A 161 19.47 -3.40 9.94
C THR A 161 18.79 -3.21 8.57
N PHE A 162 19.53 -3.07 7.49
CA PHE A 162 18.95 -2.99 6.14
C PHE A 162 18.17 -4.26 5.77
N ARG A 163 18.68 -5.44 6.16
CA ARG A 163 17.95 -6.71 5.99
C ARG A 163 16.66 -6.75 6.80
N ALA A 164 16.67 -6.24 8.04
CA ALA A 164 15.47 -6.16 8.87
C ALA A 164 14.41 -5.23 8.24
N GLU A 165 14.82 -4.10 7.66
CA GLU A 165 13.91 -3.22 6.91
C GLU A 165 13.32 -3.93 5.68
N ALA A 166 14.12 -4.67 4.91
CA ALA A 166 13.62 -5.44 3.76
C ALA A 166 12.62 -6.53 4.20
N ARG A 167 12.87 -7.21 5.34
CA ARG A 167 11.93 -8.15 5.96
C ARG A 167 10.62 -7.46 6.38
N PHE A 168 10.71 -6.26 6.94
CA PHE A 168 9.54 -5.43 7.25
C PHE A 168 8.74 -5.09 6.01
N LEU A 169 9.38 -4.61 4.93
CA LEU A 169 8.69 -4.28 3.67
C LEU A 169 8.02 -5.50 3.03
N ARG A 170 8.66 -6.67 3.11
CA ARG A 170 8.05 -7.95 2.71
C ARG A 170 6.81 -8.28 3.56
N ALA A 171 6.93 -8.14 4.88
CA ALA A 171 5.83 -8.38 5.80
C ALA A 171 4.64 -7.43 5.56
N LEU A 172 4.90 -6.14 5.32
CA LEU A 172 3.89 -5.15 4.93
C LEU A 172 3.21 -5.52 3.61
N THR A 173 3.99 -5.95 2.61
CA THR A 173 3.45 -6.35 1.31
C THR A 173 2.61 -7.62 1.42
N TYR A 174 3.03 -8.60 2.23
CA TYR A 174 2.22 -9.77 2.53
C TYR A 174 0.96 -9.46 3.35
N TYR A 175 1.01 -8.46 4.24
CA TYR A 175 -0.19 -7.97 4.93
C TYR A 175 -1.22 -7.44 3.93
N HIS A 176 -0.80 -6.62 2.96
CA HIS A 176 -1.71 -6.15 1.90
C HIS A 176 -2.23 -7.30 1.04
N ALA A 177 -1.38 -8.28 0.69
CA ALA A 177 -1.79 -9.46 -0.07
C ALA A 177 -2.83 -10.30 0.72
N MET A 178 -2.60 -10.51 2.02
CA MET A 178 -3.50 -11.22 2.93
C MET A 178 -4.86 -10.52 3.08
N ASP A 179 -4.87 -9.19 3.21
CA ASP A 179 -6.10 -8.41 3.36
C ASP A 179 -6.93 -8.42 2.08
N LEU A 180 -6.28 -8.25 0.92
CA LEU A 180 -6.96 -8.14 -0.37
C LEU A 180 -7.38 -9.51 -0.93
N PHE A 181 -6.51 -10.53 -0.86
CA PHE A 181 -6.68 -11.79 -1.59
C PHE A 181 -6.87 -13.03 -0.69
N GLY A 182 -6.68 -12.90 0.61
CA GLY A 182 -6.81 -14.03 1.55
C GLY A 182 -5.68 -15.05 1.40
N ASN A 183 -5.96 -16.17 0.73
CA ASN A 183 -4.97 -17.21 0.44
C ASN A 183 -4.15 -16.83 -0.79
N VAL A 184 -2.83 -16.85 -0.68
CA VAL A 184 -1.95 -16.33 -1.74
C VAL A 184 -0.73 -17.25 -1.96
N PRO A 185 -0.02 -17.17 -3.11
CA PRO A 185 1.24 -17.88 -3.28
C PRO A 185 2.25 -17.44 -2.22
N PHE A 186 3.04 -18.38 -1.72
CA PHE A 186 3.97 -18.13 -0.63
C PHE A 186 5.41 -18.36 -1.04
N VAL A 187 6.21 -17.30 -1.03
CA VAL A 187 7.63 -17.32 -1.42
C VAL A 187 8.45 -16.48 -0.45
N THR A 188 9.55 -17.06 0.06
CA THR A 188 10.52 -16.40 0.93
C THR A 188 11.92 -16.42 0.33
N ASP A 189 12.87 -15.79 1.01
CA ASP A 189 14.29 -15.83 0.68
C ASP A 189 14.91 -17.23 0.74
N SER A 190 14.29 -18.16 1.48
CA SER A 190 14.74 -19.57 1.58
C SER A 190 14.36 -20.44 0.38
N ASN A 191 13.42 -19.99 -0.46
CA ASN A 191 13.06 -20.72 -1.65
C ASN A 191 14.17 -20.64 -2.71
N GLN A 192 14.34 -21.72 -3.48
CA GLN A 192 15.36 -21.77 -4.55
C GLN A 192 15.11 -20.71 -5.63
N VAL A 193 16.19 -20.15 -6.17
CA VAL A 193 16.14 -19.25 -7.33
C VAL A 193 16.12 -20.10 -8.60
N ALA A 194 14.97 -20.68 -8.92
CA ALA A 194 14.74 -21.49 -10.11
C ALA A 194 13.25 -21.45 -10.45
N PHE A 195 12.90 -21.93 -11.64
CA PHE A 195 11.50 -22.11 -11.97
C PHE A 195 10.86 -23.20 -11.10
N TYR A 196 9.82 -22.86 -10.38
CA TYR A 196 8.97 -23.78 -9.61
C TYR A 196 7.58 -23.13 -9.43
N PHE A 197 6.61 -23.92 -9.03
CA PHE A 197 5.26 -23.45 -8.71
C PHE A 197 5.13 -23.28 -7.18
N PRO A 198 5.08 -22.04 -6.66
CA PRO A 198 4.87 -21.82 -5.22
C PRO A 198 3.57 -22.42 -4.73
N ASP A 199 3.59 -23.00 -3.54
CA ASP A 199 2.36 -23.42 -2.88
C ASP A 199 1.55 -22.21 -2.39
N GLN A 200 0.25 -22.40 -2.29
CA GLN A 200 -0.65 -21.41 -1.70
C GLN A 200 -0.65 -21.56 -0.17
N ILE A 201 -0.45 -20.44 0.53
CA ILE A 201 -0.57 -20.39 1.99
C ILE A 201 -1.98 -19.95 2.40
N SER A 202 -2.51 -20.50 3.49
CA SER A 202 -3.78 -20.04 4.04
C SER A 202 -3.66 -18.64 4.66
N ARG A 203 -4.76 -17.89 4.70
CA ARG A 203 -4.81 -16.56 5.30
C ARG A 203 -4.35 -16.57 6.77
N ALA A 204 -4.76 -17.58 7.54
CA ALA A 204 -4.39 -17.73 8.95
C ALA A 204 -2.91 -18.07 9.13
N ASP A 205 -2.35 -18.97 8.29
CA ASP A 205 -0.93 -19.31 8.35
C ASP A 205 -0.06 -18.12 7.89
N LEU A 206 -0.53 -17.34 6.91
CA LEU A 206 0.15 -16.13 6.47
C LEU A 206 0.16 -15.07 7.58
N PHE A 207 -0.96 -14.91 8.31
CA PHE A 207 -1.01 -14.06 9.51
C PHE A 207 0.07 -14.48 10.53
N ALA A 208 0.15 -15.78 10.85
CA ALA A 208 1.14 -16.29 11.78
C ALA A 208 2.58 -16.10 11.29
N TYR A 209 2.82 -16.25 9.98
CA TYR A 209 4.12 -15.96 9.37
C TYR A 209 4.50 -14.48 9.53
N ILE A 210 3.62 -13.55 9.16
CA ILE A 210 3.89 -12.10 9.26
C ILE A 210 4.12 -11.70 10.71
N GLU A 211 3.31 -12.20 11.65
CA GLU A 211 3.48 -11.95 13.08
C GLU A 211 4.87 -12.38 13.57
N ARG A 212 5.30 -13.60 13.22
CA ARG A 212 6.63 -14.11 13.58
C ARG A 212 7.76 -13.27 12.99
N GLU A 213 7.68 -12.93 11.69
CA GLU A 213 8.67 -12.10 11.02
C GLU A 213 8.82 -10.74 11.69
N LEU A 214 7.71 -10.06 11.99
CA LEU A 214 7.73 -8.76 12.65
C LEU A 214 8.32 -8.81 14.05
N LYS A 215 7.96 -9.82 14.85
CA LYS A 215 8.53 -10.01 16.19
C LYS A 215 10.03 -10.32 16.17
N ASP A 216 10.49 -11.10 15.18
CA ASP A 216 11.88 -11.47 15.04
C ASP A 216 12.79 -10.29 14.66
N ILE A 217 12.30 -9.37 13.82
CA ILE A 217 13.08 -8.20 13.42
C ILE A 217 12.99 -7.02 14.41
N GLU A 218 12.08 -7.03 15.39
CA GLU A 218 11.85 -5.89 16.29
C GLU A 218 13.16 -5.37 16.92
N THR A 219 14.04 -6.26 17.36
CA THR A 219 15.31 -5.87 18.00
C THR A 219 16.40 -5.45 17.01
N GLN A 220 16.25 -5.75 15.72
CA GLN A 220 17.22 -5.44 14.67
C GLN A 220 16.90 -4.12 13.95
N MET A 221 15.68 -3.60 14.12
CA MET A 221 15.27 -2.31 13.56
C MET A 221 15.87 -1.15 14.34
N ALA A 222 16.07 -0.03 13.66
CA ALA A 222 16.39 1.24 14.31
C ALA A 222 15.35 1.60 15.38
N ASP A 223 15.76 2.23 16.45
CA ASP A 223 14.84 2.71 17.48
C ASP A 223 13.80 3.67 16.87
N ALA A 224 12.64 3.75 17.51
CA ALA A 224 11.56 4.63 17.05
C ALA A 224 12.07 6.06 16.85
N ARG A 225 11.80 6.66 15.70
CA ARG A 225 12.26 7.98 15.26
C ARG A 225 13.78 8.13 15.03
N ALA A 226 14.55 7.07 15.13
CA ALA A 226 16.00 7.13 14.93
C ALA A 226 16.42 6.89 13.48
N ASN A 227 15.53 6.39 12.62
CA ASN A 227 15.83 6.17 11.21
C ASN A 227 15.65 7.45 10.38
N GLU A 228 16.16 7.44 9.15
CA GLU A 228 15.91 8.49 8.17
C GLU A 228 14.41 8.54 7.81
N TYR A 229 13.91 9.73 7.49
CA TYR A 229 12.52 9.89 7.05
C TYR A 229 12.22 8.99 5.83
N GLY A 230 11.03 8.39 5.81
CA GLY A 230 10.60 7.44 4.78
C GLY A 230 11.16 6.02 4.95
N ARG A 231 12.02 5.76 5.94
CA ARG A 231 12.53 4.43 6.28
C ARG A 231 11.88 3.90 7.55
N ALA A 232 11.60 2.60 7.55
CA ALA A 232 10.94 1.93 8.66
C ALA A 232 11.83 1.84 9.91
N ASP A 233 11.22 1.99 11.08
CA ASP A 233 11.81 1.82 12.39
C ASP A 233 10.97 0.87 13.27
N LYS A 234 11.30 0.71 14.55
CA LYS A 234 10.53 -0.13 15.48
C LYS A 234 9.06 0.26 15.58
N ALA A 235 8.74 1.55 15.47
CA ALA A 235 7.33 1.99 15.56
C ALA A 235 6.51 1.50 14.36
N CYS A 236 7.12 1.37 13.17
CA CYS A 236 6.47 0.77 12.00
C CYS A 236 6.14 -0.71 12.24
N VAL A 237 7.05 -1.46 12.86
CA VAL A 237 6.82 -2.86 13.24
C VAL A 237 5.65 -2.97 14.21
N TRP A 238 5.62 -2.15 15.25
CA TRP A 238 4.54 -2.14 16.24
C TRP A 238 3.20 -1.70 15.62
N ALA A 239 3.22 -0.71 14.73
CA ALA A 239 2.03 -0.25 14.04
C ALA A 239 1.41 -1.33 13.16
N LEU A 240 2.23 -2.05 12.38
CA LEU A 240 1.75 -3.15 11.56
C LEU A 240 1.19 -4.30 12.40
N LEU A 241 1.85 -4.66 13.51
CA LEU A 241 1.32 -5.63 14.47
C LEU A 241 -0.02 -5.18 15.07
N ALA A 242 -0.15 -3.91 15.46
CA ALA A 242 -1.40 -3.37 15.99
C ALA A 242 -2.55 -3.45 14.97
N LYS A 243 -2.28 -3.09 13.70
CA LYS A 243 -3.25 -3.24 12.59
C LYS A 243 -3.67 -4.69 12.39
N MET A 244 -2.71 -5.60 12.35
CA MET A 244 -2.96 -7.03 12.19
C MET A 244 -3.82 -7.57 13.33
N TYR A 245 -3.49 -7.23 14.58
CA TYR A 245 -4.23 -7.70 15.74
C TYR A 245 -5.65 -7.14 15.85
N LEU A 246 -5.86 -5.88 15.44
CA LEU A 246 -7.21 -5.30 15.38
C LEU A 246 -8.12 -6.07 14.40
N ASN A 247 -7.54 -6.58 13.31
CA ASN A 247 -8.24 -7.32 12.26
C ASN A 247 -8.10 -8.85 12.39
N ALA A 248 -7.49 -9.37 13.45
CA ALA A 248 -7.17 -10.79 13.60
C ALA A 248 -8.39 -11.70 13.53
N GLU A 249 -9.54 -11.27 14.08
CA GLU A 249 -10.79 -12.01 14.01
C GLU A 249 -11.23 -12.25 12.56
N VAL A 250 -11.10 -11.23 11.69
CA VAL A 250 -11.40 -11.34 10.24
C VAL A 250 -10.44 -12.31 9.55
N TYR A 251 -9.16 -12.29 9.92
CA TYR A 251 -8.13 -13.07 9.21
C TYR A 251 -8.00 -14.50 9.69
N THR A 252 -8.31 -14.76 10.98
CA THR A 252 -8.01 -16.04 11.64
C THR A 252 -9.22 -16.66 12.36
N GLY A 253 -10.33 -15.93 12.49
CA GLY A 253 -11.47 -16.32 13.32
C GLY A 253 -11.23 -16.14 14.83
N THR A 254 -10.10 -15.56 15.24
CA THR A 254 -9.76 -15.35 16.66
C THR A 254 -9.40 -13.90 16.91
N ASP A 255 -10.04 -13.27 17.89
CA ASP A 255 -9.73 -11.91 18.28
C ASP A 255 -8.36 -11.78 18.99
N ARG A 256 -7.74 -10.62 18.83
CA ARG A 256 -6.44 -10.27 19.42
C ARG A 256 -6.43 -8.81 19.92
N TYR A 257 -7.55 -8.33 20.46
CA TYR A 257 -7.70 -6.92 20.84
C TYR A 257 -6.76 -6.49 21.96
N THR A 258 -6.40 -7.39 22.88
CA THR A 258 -5.38 -7.12 23.93
C THR A 258 -4.01 -6.85 23.33
N ASP A 259 -3.62 -7.61 22.29
CA ASP A 259 -2.37 -7.38 21.57
C ASP A 259 -2.42 -6.06 20.78
N ALA A 260 -3.57 -5.74 20.16
CA ALA A 260 -3.77 -4.46 19.48
C ALA A 260 -3.57 -3.26 20.43
N ILE A 261 -4.10 -3.33 21.66
CA ILE A 261 -3.86 -2.32 22.70
C ILE A 261 -2.36 -2.23 23.04
N THR A 262 -1.72 -3.38 23.27
CA THR A 262 -0.30 -3.43 23.65
C THR A 262 0.58 -2.76 22.61
N TYR A 263 0.40 -3.11 21.33
CA TYR A 263 1.30 -2.61 20.27
C TYR A 263 0.95 -1.18 19.83
N SER A 264 -0.32 -0.79 19.82
CA SER A 264 -0.68 0.62 19.60
C SER A 264 -0.16 1.53 20.71
N SER A 265 -0.19 1.08 21.97
CA SER A 265 0.40 1.81 23.11
C SER A 265 1.92 1.99 22.97
N LYS A 266 2.66 0.96 22.51
CA LYS A 266 4.08 1.09 22.21
C LYS A 266 4.35 2.23 21.21
N VAL A 267 3.56 2.32 20.14
CA VAL A 267 3.70 3.39 19.15
C VAL A 267 3.37 4.75 19.77
N ILE A 268 2.23 4.87 20.45
CA ILE A 268 1.76 6.15 21.01
C ILE A 268 2.77 6.72 22.01
N THR A 269 3.45 5.85 22.77
CA THR A 269 4.44 6.26 23.78
C THR A 269 5.88 6.36 23.25
N SER A 270 6.12 6.13 21.96
CA SER A 270 7.46 6.07 21.38
C SER A 270 8.04 7.43 20.98
N GLY A 271 7.33 8.53 21.26
CA GLY A 271 7.77 9.88 20.99
C GLY A 271 7.30 10.46 19.65
N TYR A 272 6.50 9.74 18.87
CA TYR A 272 5.72 10.35 17.79
C TYR A 272 4.63 11.23 18.37
N THR A 273 4.24 12.30 17.66
CA THR A 273 3.22 13.27 18.10
C THR A 273 2.31 13.64 16.95
N LEU A 274 1.05 13.93 17.24
CA LEU A 274 0.11 14.40 16.23
C LEU A 274 0.63 15.70 15.57
N ALA A 275 0.49 15.77 14.25
CA ALA A 275 0.80 16.99 13.49
C ALA A 275 -0.16 18.11 13.89
N GLY A 276 0.35 19.34 13.98
CA GLY A 276 -0.45 20.49 14.43
C GLY A 276 -1.56 20.91 13.46
N SER A 277 -1.50 20.50 12.19
CA SER A 277 -2.50 20.80 11.17
C SER A 277 -2.85 19.55 10.36
N TYR A 278 -4.14 19.17 10.35
CA TYR A 278 -4.61 18.08 9.52
C TYR A 278 -4.33 18.31 8.03
N ALA A 279 -4.67 19.50 7.52
CA ALA A 279 -4.51 19.82 6.11
C ALA A 279 -3.04 19.79 5.63
N ASN A 280 -2.08 20.12 6.49
CA ASN A 280 -0.67 20.13 6.10
C ASN A 280 -0.09 18.72 5.90
N MET A 281 -0.73 17.69 6.46
CA MET A 281 -0.34 16.30 6.24
C MET A 281 -0.50 15.84 4.78
N PHE A 282 -1.24 16.57 3.97
CA PHE A 282 -1.59 16.18 2.59
C PHE A 282 -1.16 17.22 1.57
N LYS A 283 -0.10 17.99 1.89
CA LYS A 283 0.50 19.02 1.05
C LYS A 283 1.91 18.65 0.60
N ALA A 284 2.42 19.34 -0.41
CA ALA A 284 3.69 19.07 -1.07
C ALA A 284 4.92 19.06 -0.14
N ASP A 285 4.86 19.73 1.01
CA ASP A 285 5.94 19.81 2.00
C ASP A 285 5.66 18.98 3.27
N ASN A 286 4.74 18.00 3.19
CA ASN A 286 4.30 17.22 4.34
C ASN A 286 5.41 16.37 4.97
N GLY A 287 6.39 15.91 4.19
CA GLY A 287 7.56 15.20 4.68
C GLY A 287 8.40 16.00 5.69
N SER A 288 8.27 17.33 5.69
CA SER A 288 8.90 18.22 6.67
C SER A 288 7.93 18.70 7.75
N THR A 289 6.72 19.09 7.37
CA THR A 289 5.74 19.73 8.28
C THR A 289 4.97 18.74 9.15
N SER A 290 4.87 17.48 8.72
CA SER A 290 4.06 16.45 9.39
C SER A 290 4.85 15.21 9.79
N ARG A 291 6.17 15.23 9.65
CA ARG A 291 7.08 14.15 10.01
C ARG A 291 6.89 13.63 11.43
N SER A 292 6.42 14.47 12.35
CA SER A 292 6.20 14.06 13.75
C SER A 292 5.09 13.00 13.90
N GLU A 293 4.16 12.93 12.96
CA GLU A 293 3.04 11.98 12.98
C GLU A 293 3.24 10.77 12.06
N PHE A 294 4.03 10.92 10.98
CA PHE A 294 4.24 9.86 10.01
C PHE A 294 5.22 8.81 10.55
N LEU A 295 4.73 7.58 10.71
CA LEU A 295 5.56 6.42 11.06
C LEU A 295 6.28 5.91 9.81
N LEU A 296 5.54 5.76 8.71
CA LEU A 296 6.06 5.39 7.40
C LEU A 296 5.32 6.14 6.31
N ALA A 297 6.04 6.73 5.38
CA ALA A 297 5.48 7.35 4.19
C ALA A 297 6.12 6.78 2.92
N ALA A 298 5.32 6.58 1.87
CA ALA A 298 5.84 6.44 0.52
C ALA A 298 6.19 7.85 0.03
N SER A 299 7.48 8.09 -0.20
CA SER A 299 7.96 9.42 -0.57
C SER A 299 7.75 9.70 -2.04
N PHE A 300 7.30 10.92 -2.33
CA PHE A 300 7.11 11.45 -3.68
C PHE A 300 7.92 12.75 -3.87
N ASP A 301 8.45 12.90 -5.07
CA ASP A 301 9.23 14.07 -5.50
C ASP A 301 8.95 14.26 -7.00
N GLY A 302 8.31 15.34 -7.37
CA GLY A 302 7.85 15.60 -8.73
C GLY A 302 8.97 15.65 -9.79
N VAL A 303 10.24 15.63 -9.35
CA VAL A 303 11.41 15.62 -10.23
C VAL A 303 12.02 14.20 -10.33
N ARG A 304 12.08 13.45 -9.21
CA ARG A 304 12.82 12.19 -9.12
C ARG A 304 11.92 10.94 -9.08
N THR A 305 10.71 11.05 -8.54
CA THR A 305 9.76 9.94 -8.43
C THR A 305 8.54 10.17 -9.31
N GLN A 306 8.77 10.43 -10.60
CA GLN A 306 7.70 10.73 -11.55
C GLN A 306 6.85 9.49 -11.85
N THR A 307 5.54 9.60 -11.60
CA THR A 307 4.55 8.55 -11.87
C THR A 307 3.17 9.18 -12.09
N TYR A 308 2.34 8.55 -12.92
CA TYR A 308 0.91 8.87 -13.04
C TYR A 308 0.04 8.16 -11.98
N GLY A 309 0.68 7.47 -11.04
CA GLY A 309 0.05 6.86 -9.87
C GLY A 309 0.29 7.65 -8.59
N GLY A 310 0.13 6.96 -7.45
CA GLY A 310 0.38 7.54 -6.12
C GLY A 310 -0.41 8.82 -5.86
N THR A 311 0.24 9.79 -5.24
CA THR A 311 -0.39 11.07 -4.90
C THR A 311 -0.62 11.97 -6.12
N THR A 312 0.12 11.80 -7.21
CA THR A 312 -0.20 12.44 -8.49
C THR A 312 -1.62 12.07 -8.94
N TYR A 313 -1.96 10.78 -8.90
CA TYR A 313 -3.32 10.32 -9.19
C TYR A 313 -4.35 10.93 -8.24
N LEU A 314 -4.08 10.95 -6.93
CA LEU A 314 -5.03 11.45 -5.92
C LEU A 314 -5.33 12.94 -6.09
N VAL A 315 -4.33 13.76 -6.44
CA VAL A 315 -4.53 15.20 -6.67
C VAL A 315 -5.24 15.46 -7.98
N HIS A 316 -4.69 14.93 -9.10
CA HIS A 316 -5.23 15.24 -10.42
C HIS A 316 -6.64 14.67 -10.65
N ALA A 317 -6.88 13.42 -10.21
CA ALA A 317 -8.18 12.76 -10.42
C ALA A 317 -9.31 13.41 -9.62
N ALA A 318 -9.00 14.08 -8.50
CA ALA A 318 -9.97 14.78 -7.67
C ALA A 318 -10.25 16.21 -8.12
N VAL A 319 -9.53 16.73 -9.12
CA VAL A 319 -9.72 18.07 -9.66
C VAL A 319 -10.44 17.98 -11.01
N GLY A 320 -11.52 18.76 -11.18
CA GLY A 320 -12.30 18.76 -12.41
C GLY A 320 -13.44 19.79 -12.38
N GLY A 321 -14.31 19.76 -13.38
CA GLY A 321 -15.44 20.68 -13.48
C GLY A 321 -15.00 22.15 -13.47
N SER A 322 -15.53 22.95 -12.53
CA SER A 322 -15.21 24.35 -12.36
C SER A 322 -13.98 24.64 -11.50
N MET A 323 -13.31 23.58 -10.97
CA MET A 323 -12.15 23.73 -10.10
C MET A 323 -10.96 24.31 -10.88
N ASN A 324 -10.27 25.27 -10.28
CA ASN A 324 -9.03 25.81 -10.84
C ASN A 324 -7.85 24.92 -10.42
N ALA A 325 -7.29 24.16 -11.36
CA ALA A 325 -6.19 23.22 -11.10
C ALA A 325 -4.96 23.89 -10.45
N ALA A 326 -4.68 25.14 -10.77
CA ALA A 326 -3.56 25.89 -10.18
C ALA A 326 -3.71 26.12 -8.66
N GLU A 327 -4.94 26.12 -8.12
CA GLU A 327 -5.16 26.20 -6.67
C GLU A 327 -4.72 24.93 -5.92
N PHE A 328 -4.57 23.83 -6.65
CA PHE A 328 -4.08 22.56 -6.14
C PHE A 328 -2.61 22.27 -6.52
N GLY A 329 -1.92 23.25 -7.16
CA GLY A 329 -0.52 23.14 -7.56
C GLY A 329 -0.28 22.22 -8.75
N VAL A 330 -1.30 21.99 -9.61
CA VAL A 330 -1.21 21.12 -10.78
C VAL A 330 -1.62 21.82 -12.05
N ASN A 331 -1.11 21.33 -13.20
CA ASN A 331 -1.35 21.94 -14.51
C ASN A 331 -2.74 21.66 -15.09
N SER A 332 -3.40 20.59 -14.65
CA SER A 332 -4.73 20.18 -15.12
C SER A 332 -5.42 19.26 -14.11
N GLY A 333 -6.74 19.27 -14.10
CA GLY A 333 -7.54 18.25 -13.44
C GLY A 333 -7.86 17.10 -14.41
N TRP A 334 -8.04 15.89 -13.86
CA TRP A 334 -8.45 14.72 -14.66
C TRP A 334 -9.92 14.35 -14.48
N GLY A 335 -10.61 14.94 -13.49
CA GLY A 335 -12.06 14.87 -13.32
C GLY A 335 -12.62 13.45 -13.14
N GLY A 336 -11.97 12.62 -12.33
CA GLY A 336 -12.37 11.22 -12.14
C GLY A 336 -12.98 10.91 -10.77
N LEU A 337 -12.27 11.28 -9.68
CA LEU A 337 -12.62 10.90 -8.31
C LEU A 337 -13.56 11.89 -7.64
N ARG A 338 -14.60 11.39 -6.98
CA ARG A 338 -15.52 12.14 -6.11
C ARG A 338 -15.92 11.26 -4.94
N THR A 339 -16.59 11.85 -3.95
CA THR A 339 -17.12 11.11 -2.82
C THR A 339 -18.64 10.93 -2.91
N THR A 340 -19.18 9.96 -2.18
CA THR A 340 -20.63 9.72 -2.09
C THR A 340 -21.28 10.59 -1.03
N SER A 341 -22.60 10.79 -1.14
CA SER A 341 -23.37 11.49 -0.12
C SER A 341 -23.39 10.74 1.23
N ALA A 342 -23.18 9.43 1.24
CA ALA A 342 -23.07 8.63 2.47
C ALA A 342 -21.84 9.03 3.29
N PHE A 343 -20.69 9.22 2.65
CA PHE A 343 -19.48 9.70 3.31
C PHE A 343 -19.62 11.15 3.79
N VAL A 344 -20.18 12.04 2.94
CA VAL A 344 -20.41 13.44 3.32
C VAL A 344 -21.25 13.56 4.60
N ASN A 345 -22.19 12.62 4.82
CA ASN A 345 -23.05 12.58 6.02
C ASN A 345 -22.28 12.29 7.33
N LEU A 346 -21.04 11.84 7.28
CA LEU A 346 -20.21 11.70 8.47
C LEU A 346 -19.86 13.05 9.10
N PHE A 347 -19.96 14.13 8.35
CA PHE A 347 -19.60 15.49 8.78
C PHE A 347 -20.87 16.31 9.04
N SER A 348 -20.99 16.86 10.23
CA SER A 348 -22.10 17.76 10.60
C SER A 348 -21.97 19.14 9.94
N ASP A 349 -20.73 19.58 9.64
CA ASP A 349 -20.40 20.79 8.91
C ASP A 349 -19.51 20.44 7.73
N ILE A 350 -20.05 20.52 6.54
CA ILE A 350 -19.35 20.21 5.28
C ILE A 350 -18.48 21.37 4.77
N SER A 351 -18.56 22.55 5.41
CA SER A 351 -17.77 23.71 5.00
C SER A 351 -16.32 23.67 5.50
N GLY A 352 -16.00 22.78 6.45
CA GLY A 352 -14.72 22.73 7.13
C GLY A 352 -14.46 23.89 8.11
N ALA A 353 -15.46 24.71 8.41
CA ALA A 353 -15.32 25.81 9.35
C ALA A 353 -15.12 25.31 10.79
N THR A 354 -15.81 24.24 11.17
CA THR A 354 -15.72 23.61 12.50
C THR A 354 -14.78 22.42 12.48
N ASP A 355 -15.11 21.33 11.77
CA ASP A 355 -14.23 20.18 11.58
C ASP A 355 -13.39 20.37 10.29
N LYS A 356 -12.13 20.74 10.45
CA LYS A 356 -11.22 21.06 9.34
C LYS A 356 -10.88 19.85 8.46
N ARG A 357 -11.32 18.64 8.84
CA ARG A 357 -11.20 17.43 8.03
C ARG A 357 -12.28 17.34 6.95
N ALA A 358 -13.35 18.15 7.02
CA ALA A 358 -14.36 18.26 5.98
C ALA A 358 -13.79 19.03 4.77
N MET A 359 -12.94 18.38 3.98
CA MET A 359 -12.22 18.98 2.85
C MET A 359 -12.95 18.69 1.54
N PHE A 360 -14.12 19.27 1.37
CA PHE A 360 -14.99 19.12 0.21
C PHE A 360 -14.97 20.37 -0.67
N TYR A 361 -14.91 20.17 -1.99
CA TYR A 361 -15.22 21.23 -2.96
C TYR A 361 -16.69 21.14 -3.32
N THR A 362 -17.46 22.17 -2.98
CA THR A 362 -18.93 22.19 -3.13
C THR A 362 -19.42 23.22 -4.15
N SER A 363 -18.54 24.13 -4.59
CA SER A 363 -18.92 25.21 -5.50
C SER A 363 -19.25 24.68 -6.90
N GLY A 364 -20.51 24.82 -7.30
CA GLY A 364 -20.98 24.31 -8.60
C GLY A 364 -21.07 22.79 -8.68
N GLN A 365 -21.07 22.10 -7.52
CA GLN A 365 -21.26 20.64 -7.46
C GLN A 365 -22.53 20.27 -6.71
N ASN A 366 -23.19 19.21 -7.16
CA ASN A 366 -24.30 18.58 -6.47
C ASN A 366 -23.75 17.56 -5.47
N ARG A 367 -24.43 17.42 -4.33
CA ARG A 367 -24.07 16.38 -3.36
C ARG A 367 -24.40 14.96 -3.82
N GLU A 368 -25.57 14.82 -4.45
CA GLU A 368 -26.05 13.55 -4.98
C GLU A 368 -25.53 13.35 -6.42
N ILE A 369 -25.28 12.09 -6.77
CA ILE A 369 -24.77 11.68 -8.08
C ILE A 369 -25.92 10.99 -8.83
N ALA A 370 -26.41 11.60 -9.90
CA ALA A 370 -27.36 10.98 -10.82
C ALA A 370 -26.64 10.33 -12.00
N ASP A 371 -25.54 10.94 -12.46
CA ASP A 371 -24.68 10.45 -13.55
C ASP A 371 -23.21 10.45 -13.12
N LEU A 372 -22.61 9.27 -13.03
CA LEU A 372 -21.19 9.10 -12.70
C LEU A 372 -20.24 9.76 -13.71
N GLY A 373 -20.63 9.90 -14.97
CA GLY A 373 -19.85 10.57 -16.01
C GLY A 373 -19.76 12.08 -15.83
N THR A 374 -20.69 12.68 -15.08
CA THR A 374 -20.75 14.12 -14.83
C THR A 374 -19.98 14.51 -13.56
N PHE A 375 -18.78 15.07 -13.71
CA PHE A 375 -17.88 15.36 -12.57
C PHE A 375 -18.49 16.33 -11.54
N THR A 376 -19.42 17.20 -11.94
CA THR A 376 -20.09 18.15 -11.01
C THR A 376 -21.16 17.48 -10.13
N GLU A 377 -21.36 16.19 -10.25
CA GLU A 377 -22.25 15.39 -9.42
C GLU A 377 -21.44 14.53 -8.45
N GLY A 378 -21.69 14.66 -7.15
CA GLY A 378 -20.82 14.28 -6.05
C GLY A 378 -19.80 15.38 -5.73
N TYR A 379 -19.44 15.53 -4.46
CA TYR A 379 -18.42 16.50 -4.07
C TYR A 379 -17.01 15.96 -4.38
N ALA A 380 -16.14 16.82 -4.92
CA ALA A 380 -14.71 16.53 -5.01
C ALA A 380 -14.06 16.63 -3.64
N ILE A 381 -13.06 15.78 -3.39
CA ILE A 381 -12.24 15.79 -2.17
C ILE A 381 -11.00 16.66 -2.43
N THR A 382 -10.76 17.64 -1.56
CA THR A 382 -9.62 18.56 -1.64
C THR A 382 -8.53 18.26 -0.61
N LYS A 383 -8.55 17.05 -0.04
CA LYS A 383 -7.60 16.61 0.98
C LYS A 383 -6.16 16.65 0.46
N TRP A 384 -5.93 16.12 -0.74
CA TRP A 384 -4.62 16.03 -1.36
C TRP A 384 -4.33 17.25 -2.24
N SER A 385 -3.14 17.81 -2.13
CA SER A 385 -2.74 19.00 -2.89
C SER A 385 -1.23 19.02 -3.12
N ASN A 386 -0.82 19.51 -4.27
CA ASN A 386 0.57 19.80 -4.60
C ASN A 386 0.98 21.25 -4.25
N LYS A 387 0.25 21.90 -3.35
CA LYS A 387 0.68 23.16 -2.71
C LYS A 387 1.42 22.86 -1.42
N THR A 388 2.44 23.66 -1.11
CA THR A 388 3.09 23.64 0.20
C THR A 388 2.18 24.20 1.30
N SER A 389 2.51 23.99 2.55
CA SER A 389 1.83 24.59 3.70
C SER A 389 1.84 26.14 3.67
N GLY A 390 2.86 26.71 3.04
CA GLY A 390 2.98 28.16 2.79
C GLY A 390 2.26 28.66 1.54
N GLY A 391 1.61 27.78 0.76
CA GLY A 391 0.83 28.14 -0.44
C GLY A 391 1.62 28.20 -1.75
N ALA A 392 2.94 27.91 -1.75
CA ALA A 392 3.72 27.78 -2.98
C ALA A 392 3.38 26.47 -3.71
N ASP A 393 3.63 26.42 -5.02
CA ASP A 393 3.51 25.19 -5.80
C ASP A 393 4.61 24.19 -5.44
N GLY A 394 4.32 22.89 -5.64
CA GLY A 394 5.33 21.83 -5.62
C GLY A 394 6.35 21.99 -6.74
N SER A 395 7.36 21.13 -6.75
CA SER A 395 8.50 21.21 -7.68
C SER A 395 8.12 21.00 -9.15
N ASN A 396 6.99 20.33 -9.41
CA ASN A 396 6.51 20.02 -10.75
C ASN A 396 4.97 20.04 -10.77
N SER A 397 4.38 20.66 -11.80
CA SER A 397 2.92 20.79 -11.89
C SER A 397 2.21 19.54 -12.46
N THR A 398 2.94 18.59 -13.02
CA THR A 398 2.40 17.31 -13.51
C THR A 398 2.57 16.22 -12.47
N PHE A 399 3.73 16.14 -11.81
CA PHE A 399 4.03 15.12 -10.79
C PHE A 399 4.16 15.79 -9.43
N VAL A 400 3.44 15.27 -8.45
CA VAL A 400 3.31 15.93 -7.15
C VAL A 400 4.40 15.52 -6.18
N ASP A 401 4.72 16.40 -5.22
CA ASP A 401 5.70 16.18 -4.16
C ASP A 401 5.10 15.60 -2.88
N THR A 402 3.77 15.47 -2.81
CA THR A 402 3.07 15.10 -1.57
C THR A 402 3.31 13.64 -1.24
N ASP A 403 3.95 13.35 -0.10
CA ASP A 403 4.16 11.99 0.39
C ASP A 403 2.85 11.34 0.82
N TYR A 404 2.75 10.01 0.63
CA TYR A 404 1.59 9.23 1.05
C TYR A 404 1.88 8.53 2.40
N PRO A 405 1.17 8.87 3.49
CA PRO A 405 1.37 8.21 4.78
C PRO A 405 0.80 6.79 4.74
N LEU A 406 1.69 5.78 4.68
CA LEU A 406 1.32 4.36 4.79
C LEU A 406 0.91 3.99 6.21
N MET A 407 1.48 4.67 7.20
CA MET A 407 1.20 4.50 8.63
C MET A 407 1.42 5.81 9.36
N ARG A 408 0.46 6.21 10.19
CA ARG A 408 0.57 7.42 11.01
C ARG A 408 -0.05 7.25 12.40
N LEU A 409 0.40 8.08 13.34
CA LEU A 409 0.07 7.98 14.77
C LEU A 409 -1.44 8.00 15.05
N ALA A 410 -2.20 8.82 14.31
CA ALA A 410 -3.65 8.92 14.51
C ALA A 410 -4.38 7.57 14.33
N GLU A 411 -3.92 6.72 13.39
CA GLU A 411 -4.45 5.37 13.25
C GLU A 411 -4.25 4.55 14.54
N MET A 412 -3.13 4.74 15.23
CA MET A 412 -2.85 4.01 16.48
C MET A 412 -3.74 4.47 17.65
N HIS A 413 -4.10 5.76 17.71
CA HIS A 413 -5.08 6.29 18.65
C HIS A 413 -6.47 5.63 18.44
N LEU A 414 -6.90 5.55 17.18
CA LEU A 414 -8.16 4.92 16.78
C LEU A 414 -8.14 3.40 17.02
N THR A 415 -7.02 2.74 16.71
CA THR A 415 -6.81 1.30 16.95
C THR A 415 -6.91 0.95 18.43
N TYR A 416 -6.25 1.73 19.29
CA TYR A 416 -6.34 1.57 20.74
C TYR A 416 -7.79 1.70 21.23
N ALA A 417 -8.46 2.78 20.84
CA ALA A 417 -9.82 3.05 21.28
C ALA A 417 -10.80 1.96 20.83
N GLU A 418 -10.71 1.52 19.57
CA GLU A 418 -11.53 0.43 19.05
C GLU A 418 -11.27 -0.89 19.78
N ALA A 419 -10.00 -1.25 19.99
CA ALA A 419 -9.63 -2.49 20.67
C ALA A 419 -10.12 -2.53 22.13
N VAL A 420 -10.07 -1.40 22.85
CA VAL A 420 -10.66 -1.28 24.20
C VAL A 420 -12.17 -1.52 24.18
N LEU A 421 -12.88 -0.89 23.23
CA LEU A 421 -14.33 -1.03 23.11
C LEU A 421 -14.78 -2.43 22.66
N ARG A 422 -13.90 -3.17 21.99
CA ARG A 422 -14.12 -4.59 21.61
C ARG A 422 -13.78 -5.57 22.74
N GLY A 423 -13.40 -5.06 23.94
CA GLY A 423 -13.16 -5.89 25.13
C GLY A 423 -11.70 -6.32 25.33
N GLY A 424 -10.75 -5.74 24.60
CA GLY A 424 -9.34 -5.94 24.86
C GLY A 424 -8.95 -5.47 26.27
N THR A 425 -8.05 -6.21 26.92
CA THR A 425 -7.56 -5.89 28.27
C THR A 425 -6.24 -5.13 28.22
N GLY A 426 -5.88 -4.47 29.34
CA GLY A 426 -4.63 -3.68 29.45
C GLY A 426 -4.76 -2.22 28.98
N GLY A 427 -5.95 -1.81 28.54
CA GLY A 427 -6.32 -0.43 28.22
C GLY A 427 -7.47 0.07 29.08
N SER A 428 -7.85 1.35 28.89
CA SER A 428 -9.01 1.93 29.58
C SER A 428 -9.85 2.80 28.64
N THR A 429 -11.17 2.87 28.89
CA THR A 429 -12.08 3.77 28.17
C THR A 429 -11.74 5.24 28.40
N THR A 430 -11.22 5.61 29.56
CA THR A 430 -10.74 6.98 29.80
C THR A 430 -9.60 7.34 28.86
N THR A 431 -8.57 6.49 28.77
CA THR A 431 -7.43 6.71 27.85
C THR A 431 -7.90 6.69 26.39
N ALA A 432 -8.83 5.81 26.03
CA ALA A 432 -9.43 5.77 24.69
C ALA A 432 -10.14 7.10 24.37
N LEU A 433 -10.92 7.63 25.30
CA LEU A 433 -11.58 8.93 25.15
C LEU A 433 -10.57 10.08 24.98
N ASP A 434 -9.51 10.09 25.77
CA ASP A 434 -8.45 11.10 25.68
C ASP A 434 -7.79 11.08 24.29
N TYR A 435 -7.48 9.90 23.74
CA TYR A 435 -6.90 9.76 22.41
C TYR A 435 -7.84 10.23 21.30
N ILE A 436 -9.13 9.90 21.39
CA ILE A 436 -10.12 10.37 20.42
C ILE A 436 -10.29 11.89 20.52
N ASN A 437 -10.38 12.44 21.72
CA ASN A 437 -10.51 13.88 21.90
C ASN A 437 -9.27 14.64 21.43
N ALA A 438 -8.06 14.08 21.56
CA ALA A 438 -6.85 14.70 21.00
C ALA A 438 -6.92 14.82 19.46
N LEU A 439 -7.45 13.81 18.75
CA LEU A 439 -7.67 13.89 17.30
C LEU A 439 -8.71 14.98 16.96
N ARG A 440 -9.77 15.05 17.72
CA ARG A 440 -10.85 16.03 17.52
C ARG A 440 -10.41 17.45 17.86
N GLU A 441 -9.63 17.65 18.91
CA GLU A 441 -9.04 18.96 19.22
C GLU A 441 -8.15 19.49 18.10
N ARG A 442 -7.33 18.61 17.50
CA ARG A 442 -6.56 18.98 16.30
C ARG A 442 -7.48 19.35 15.13
N ALA A 443 -8.52 18.55 14.88
CA ALA A 443 -9.45 18.76 13.78
C ALA A 443 -10.26 20.05 13.93
N TYR A 444 -10.73 20.36 15.14
CA TYR A 444 -11.54 21.53 15.43
C TYR A 444 -10.69 22.77 15.80
N GLY A 445 -9.44 22.56 16.17
CA GLY A 445 -8.55 23.62 16.67
C GLY A 445 -8.87 24.09 18.09
N ASN A 446 -9.79 23.43 18.77
CA ASN A 446 -10.22 23.65 20.16
C ASN A 446 -11.02 22.45 20.66
N THR A 447 -11.53 22.53 21.90
CA THR A 447 -12.27 21.46 22.57
C THR A 447 -13.75 21.35 22.17
N SER A 448 -14.28 22.18 21.28
CA SER A 448 -15.71 22.18 20.92
C SER A 448 -16.16 20.89 20.20
N GLY A 449 -15.21 20.17 19.63
CA GLY A 449 -15.44 18.87 19.01
C GLY A 449 -15.34 17.67 19.96
N ASN A 450 -14.95 17.88 21.23
CA ASN A 450 -14.76 16.78 22.17
C ASN A 450 -16.05 16.03 22.46
N ILE A 451 -15.93 14.73 22.63
CA ILE A 451 -17.02 13.85 23.00
C ILE A 451 -16.93 13.46 24.47
N THR A 452 -18.02 12.98 25.00
CA THR A 452 -18.14 12.42 26.35
C THR A 452 -17.93 10.90 26.32
N ALA A 453 -17.73 10.29 27.48
CA ALA A 453 -17.64 8.83 27.60
C ALA A 453 -18.92 8.10 27.14
N ALA A 454 -20.09 8.74 27.25
CA ALA A 454 -21.36 8.16 26.79
C ALA A 454 -21.48 8.10 25.25
N GLU A 455 -20.80 8.98 24.54
CA GLU A 455 -20.78 9.04 23.08
C GLU A 455 -19.72 8.10 22.48
N LEU A 456 -18.72 7.70 23.27
CA LEU A 456 -17.66 6.80 22.83
C LEU A 456 -18.19 5.36 22.70
N ASN A 457 -18.42 4.93 21.46
CA ASN A 457 -18.87 3.58 21.14
C ASN A 457 -18.32 3.13 19.78
N LEU A 458 -18.48 1.86 19.43
CA LEU A 458 -17.91 1.30 18.18
C LEU A 458 -18.43 2.00 16.92
N LYS A 459 -19.71 2.37 16.86
CA LYS A 459 -20.26 3.11 15.72
C LYS A 459 -19.56 4.45 15.57
N PHE A 460 -19.41 5.20 16.67
CA PHE A 460 -18.68 6.46 16.67
C PHE A 460 -17.23 6.30 16.19
N ILE A 461 -16.54 5.25 16.65
CA ILE A 461 -15.14 4.98 16.20
C ILE A 461 -15.09 4.71 14.71
N LEU A 462 -15.99 3.92 14.12
CA LEU A 462 -16.02 3.70 12.68
C LEU A 462 -16.23 5.00 11.90
N GLU A 463 -17.13 5.87 12.38
CA GLU A 463 -17.36 7.19 11.77
C GLU A 463 -16.14 8.10 11.93
N GLU A 464 -15.49 8.08 13.11
CA GLU A 464 -14.29 8.88 13.37
C GLU A 464 -13.10 8.39 12.55
N ARG A 465 -12.95 7.06 12.33
CA ARG A 465 -11.97 6.50 11.39
C ARG A 465 -12.22 7.00 9.97
N GLY A 466 -13.47 7.03 9.50
CA GLY A 466 -13.82 7.62 8.22
C GLY A 466 -13.45 9.10 8.14
N ARG A 467 -13.84 9.94 9.15
CA ARG A 467 -13.46 11.37 9.16
C ARG A 467 -11.97 11.62 9.20
N GLU A 468 -11.20 10.76 9.89
CA GLU A 468 -9.78 10.95 10.11
C GLU A 468 -8.93 10.37 8.97
N LEU A 469 -9.25 9.16 8.48
CA LEU A 469 -8.38 8.35 7.63
C LEU A 469 -8.84 8.23 6.18
N TYR A 470 -9.91 8.92 5.78
CA TYR A 470 -10.45 8.80 4.42
C TYR A 470 -9.39 9.04 3.34
N TRP A 471 -9.49 8.26 2.27
CA TRP A 471 -8.57 8.32 1.15
C TRP A 471 -7.10 7.99 1.51
N GLU A 472 -6.91 7.19 2.59
CA GLU A 472 -5.60 6.68 3.01
C GLU A 472 -5.51 5.14 2.96
N GLY A 473 -6.45 4.47 2.29
CA GLY A 473 -6.44 3.02 2.08
C GLY A 473 -6.93 2.20 3.27
N HIS A 474 -7.95 2.68 4.01
CA HIS A 474 -8.43 2.03 5.23
C HIS A 474 -9.89 1.55 5.16
N ARG A 475 -10.75 2.24 4.41
CA ARG A 475 -12.19 2.14 4.58
C ARG A 475 -12.76 0.74 4.33
N ARG A 476 -12.31 0.06 3.27
CA ARG A 476 -12.77 -1.32 2.99
C ARG A 476 -12.45 -2.25 4.17
N THR A 477 -11.22 -2.26 4.68
CA THR A 477 -10.80 -3.08 5.81
C THR A 477 -11.62 -2.78 7.06
N ASP A 478 -11.91 -1.50 7.33
CA ASP A 478 -12.75 -1.06 8.44
C ASP A 478 -14.19 -1.56 8.30
N LEU A 479 -14.81 -1.37 7.14
CA LEU A 479 -16.19 -1.83 6.88
C LEU A 479 -16.32 -3.36 6.97
N ILE A 480 -15.32 -4.11 6.51
CA ILE A 480 -15.28 -5.59 6.65
C ILE A 480 -15.25 -5.97 8.14
N ARG A 481 -14.36 -5.36 8.93
CA ARG A 481 -14.23 -5.66 10.37
C ARG A 481 -15.50 -5.35 11.15
N TYR A 482 -16.30 -4.39 10.69
CA TYR A 482 -17.59 -4.04 11.28
C TYR A 482 -18.78 -4.84 10.72
N GLY A 483 -18.56 -5.74 9.74
CA GLY A 483 -19.62 -6.50 9.07
C GLY A 483 -20.57 -5.63 8.23
N LEU A 484 -20.05 -4.50 7.70
CA LEU A 484 -20.84 -3.49 6.99
C LEU A 484 -20.47 -3.38 5.50
N PHE A 485 -19.41 -4.07 5.05
CA PHE A 485 -18.93 -3.97 3.67
C PHE A 485 -19.87 -4.64 2.67
N THR A 486 -20.37 -5.82 2.99
CA THR A 486 -21.32 -6.61 2.19
C THR A 486 -22.74 -6.52 2.77
N GLY A 487 -23.68 -7.30 2.23
CA GLY A 487 -25.05 -7.35 2.72
C GLY A 487 -25.82 -6.02 2.59
N SER A 488 -26.95 -5.93 3.29
CA SER A 488 -27.89 -4.79 3.24
C SER A 488 -27.87 -3.89 4.47
N THR A 489 -27.05 -4.19 5.49
CA THR A 489 -27.03 -3.44 6.77
C THR A 489 -26.52 -2.01 6.58
N TYR A 490 -25.52 -1.84 5.72
CA TYR A 490 -25.01 -0.53 5.32
C TYR A 490 -24.91 -0.46 3.78
N VAL A 491 -25.67 0.49 3.22
CA VAL A 491 -25.77 0.70 1.78
C VAL A 491 -25.39 2.15 1.48
N TRP A 492 -24.58 2.36 0.47
CA TRP A 492 -24.16 3.67 -0.03
C TRP A 492 -24.40 3.78 -1.53
N PRO A 493 -24.47 4.99 -2.11
CA PRO A 493 -24.68 5.18 -3.54
C PRO A 493 -23.67 4.38 -4.39
N PHE A 494 -24.18 3.71 -5.42
CA PHE A 494 -23.47 2.85 -6.37
C PHE A 494 -22.92 1.52 -5.82
N LYS A 495 -23.06 1.21 -4.55
CA LYS A 495 -22.81 -0.16 -4.05
C LYS A 495 -23.62 -1.17 -4.84
N GLY A 496 -22.95 -2.18 -5.42
CA GLY A 496 -23.62 -3.22 -6.22
C GLY A 496 -24.15 -2.73 -7.57
N GLY A 497 -23.58 -1.65 -8.15
CA GLY A 497 -23.94 -1.15 -9.48
C GLY A 497 -25.28 -0.41 -9.57
N VAL A 498 -25.91 -0.09 -8.44
CA VAL A 498 -27.22 0.59 -8.38
C VAL A 498 -27.04 1.98 -7.78
N ALA A 499 -27.61 3.01 -8.41
CA ALA A 499 -27.45 4.41 -7.95
C ALA A 499 -27.82 4.61 -6.47
N ALA A 500 -28.90 3.97 -5.98
CA ALA A 500 -29.29 4.00 -4.57
C ALA A 500 -28.48 3.04 -3.69
N GLY A 501 -27.63 2.23 -4.29
CA GLY A 501 -26.95 1.11 -3.63
C GLY A 501 -27.84 -0.11 -3.41
N THR A 502 -27.24 -1.29 -3.30
CA THR A 502 -27.91 -2.55 -2.99
C THR A 502 -27.02 -3.46 -2.16
N ALA A 503 -27.60 -4.56 -1.68
CA ALA A 503 -26.84 -5.61 -1.00
C ALA A 503 -25.87 -6.30 -1.97
N VAL A 504 -24.69 -6.64 -1.45
CA VAL A 504 -23.65 -7.36 -2.19
C VAL A 504 -23.32 -8.65 -1.44
N ALA A 505 -23.01 -9.71 -2.17
CA ALA A 505 -22.72 -11.03 -1.60
C ALA A 505 -21.43 -11.06 -0.79
N ASP A 506 -21.37 -11.90 0.25
CA ASP A 506 -20.30 -11.92 1.24
C ASP A 506 -18.94 -12.33 0.68
N PHE A 507 -18.88 -13.13 -0.38
CA PHE A 507 -17.61 -13.50 -1.02
C PHE A 507 -16.83 -12.28 -1.55
N ARG A 508 -17.51 -11.13 -1.82
CA ARG A 508 -16.87 -9.87 -2.23
C ARG A 508 -15.98 -9.23 -1.17
N THR A 509 -15.96 -9.76 0.05
CA THR A 509 -15.00 -9.33 1.10
C THR A 509 -13.55 -9.62 0.74
N ILE A 510 -13.29 -10.52 -0.22
CA ILE A 510 -11.97 -10.88 -0.73
C ILE A 510 -11.99 -10.72 -2.24
N TYR A 511 -10.87 -10.30 -2.84
CA TYR A 511 -10.72 -10.28 -4.28
C TYR A 511 -10.34 -11.65 -4.83
N PRO A 512 -10.70 -11.96 -6.10
CA PRO A 512 -10.30 -13.20 -6.75
C PRO A 512 -8.79 -13.25 -6.99
N ILE A 513 -8.23 -14.45 -6.97
CA ILE A 513 -6.90 -14.69 -7.55
C ILE A 513 -7.03 -14.49 -9.07
N PRO A 514 -6.20 -13.64 -9.71
CA PRO A 514 -6.31 -13.40 -11.14
C PRO A 514 -6.19 -14.67 -11.97
N THR A 515 -7.01 -14.79 -13.02
CA THR A 515 -6.98 -15.93 -13.95
C THR A 515 -5.59 -16.18 -14.50
N SER A 516 -4.83 -15.12 -14.81
CA SER A 516 -3.45 -15.23 -15.28
C SER A 516 -2.52 -15.94 -14.28
N ALA A 517 -2.70 -15.69 -12.98
CA ALA A 517 -1.94 -16.33 -11.91
C ALA A 517 -2.31 -17.81 -11.74
N LEU A 518 -3.61 -18.14 -11.82
CA LEU A 518 -4.11 -19.53 -11.75
C LEU A 518 -3.60 -20.37 -12.94
N VAL A 519 -3.59 -19.78 -14.13
CA VAL A 519 -3.04 -20.45 -15.33
C VAL A 519 -1.54 -20.66 -15.23
N ALA A 520 -0.82 -19.67 -14.67
CA ALA A 520 0.64 -19.73 -14.53
C ALA A 520 1.11 -20.67 -13.42
N ASN A 521 0.29 -20.92 -12.38
CA ASN A 521 0.65 -21.75 -11.23
C ASN A 521 -0.48 -22.72 -10.84
N PRO A 522 -0.35 -24.02 -11.16
CA PRO A 522 -1.36 -25.03 -10.90
C PRO A 522 -1.57 -25.36 -9.41
N ASN A 523 -0.68 -24.89 -8.52
CA ASN A 523 -0.83 -25.07 -7.06
C ASN A 523 -1.82 -24.08 -6.46
N LEU A 524 -2.21 -23.02 -7.19
CA LEU A 524 -3.17 -22.03 -6.72
C LEU A 524 -4.61 -22.51 -6.89
N LYS A 525 -5.43 -22.14 -5.95
CA LYS A 525 -6.88 -22.34 -5.97
C LYS A 525 -7.56 -20.98 -5.90
N GLN A 526 -8.66 -20.84 -6.64
CA GLN A 526 -9.47 -19.65 -6.57
C GLN A 526 -10.13 -19.51 -5.20
N ASN A 527 -10.40 -18.27 -4.81
CA ASN A 527 -11.24 -17.98 -3.66
C ASN A 527 -12.68 -18.44 -3.94
N GLU A 528 -13.38 -18.83 -2.88
CA GLU A 528 -14.75 -19.37 -2.98
C GLU A 528 -15.68 -18.39 -3.71
N ASP A 529 -16.59 -18.93 -4.52
CA ASP A 529 -17.60 -18.21 -5.30
C ASP A 529 -17.09 -17.34 -6.47
N TYR A 530 -15.78 -17.41 -6.81
CA TYR A 530 -15.21 -16.76 -8.01
C TYR A 530 -14.94 -17.72 -9.16
#